data_d5fdede9499e1edee4c4a1cd5c9dfc45
#
_entry.id   d5fdede9499e1edee4c4a1cd5c9dfc45
#
_cell.length_a   1.000
_cell.length_b   1.000
_cell.length_c   1.000
_cell.angle_alpha   90.00
_cell.angle_beta   90.00
_cell.angle_gamma   90.00
#
_symmetry.space_group_name_H-M   'P 1'
#
loop_
_entity.id
_entity.type
_entity.pdbx_description
1 polymer ?
#
loop_
_entity_poly.entity_id
_entity_poly.type
_entity_poly.pdbx_seq_one_letter_code
_entity_poly.pdbx_strand_id
1 'polypeptide(L)'
;MDDAVRKSADEEVTDRILTVPNVISFIRLCMVPVYFWALMSGRNITACILFAIAAGTDFLDGQIARRTHCVSKLGQLLDPAVDRILMVAGVVGLLLVGRLPVWIVLVVLARDALLLAGGAYLLKRWKTRVAVIYPGKVATTLLFVGFAGLLLNMPQIPGLGIVDAAWLPGFNAASTSWGIWFIYAGLALALCTTAYYLYAGVSKMQQARHAEQSGQRA
;
A
#
# COMPACT_ATOMS: atom_id res chain seq x y z
N MET A 1 45.78 -5.21 3.77
CA MET A 1 44.72 -6.24 3.61
C MET A 1 43.32 -5.64 3.84
N ASP A 2 43.22 -4.29 3.94
CA ASP A 2 41.94 -3.59 4.24
C ASP A 2 41.25 -2.92 3.04
N ASP A 3 41.95 -2.78 1.90
CA ASP A 3 41.33 -2.16 0.71
C ASP A 3 40.47 -3.10 -0.15
N ALA A 4 40.62 -4.41 0.02
CA ALA A 4 39.82 -5.41 -0.70
C ALA A 4 38.42 -5.63 -0.08
N VAL A 5 38.24 -5.30 1.20
CA VAL A 5 36.95 -5.49 1.91
C VAL A 5 36.00 -4.29 1.72
N ARG A 6 36.55 -3.12 1.37
CA ARG A 6 35.72 -1.91 1.10
C ARG A 6 35.10 -1.86 -0.29
N LYS A 7 35.54 -2.70 -1.22
CA LYS A 7 35.07 -2.70 -2.62
C LYS A 7 33.83 -3.56 -2.89
N SER A 8 33.27 -4.23 -1.89
CA SER A 8 32.09 -5.11 -2.04
C SER A 8 30.76 -4.49 -1.62
N ALA A 9 30.70 -3.19 -1.40
CA ALA A 9 29.48 -2.49 -0.97
C ALA A 9 28.94 -1.46 -1.97
N ASP A 10 29.63 -1.23 -3.08
CA ASP A 10 29.08 -0.41 -4.16
C ASP A 10 28.19 -1.33 -5.02
N GLU A 11 26.89 -1.36 -4.74
CA GLU A 11 25.89 -1.80 -5.71
C GLU A 11 26.11 -0.98 -6.97
N GLU A 12 26.63 -1.60 -8.04
CA GLU A 12 26.81 -0.95 -9.34
C GLU A 12 25.41 -0.55 -9.86
N VAL A 13 25.00 0.66 -9.51
CA VAL A 13 23.78 1.28 -10.04
C VAL A 13 24.01 1.54 -11.53
N THR A 14 23.49 0.67 -12.36
CA THR A 14 23.64 0.76 -13.82
C THR A 14 22.76 1.88 -14.40
N ASP A 15 23.34 2.71 -15.26
CA ASP A 15 22.59 3.70 -16.08
C ASP A 15 21.79 3.04 -17.24
N ARG A 16 21.73 1.71 -17.29
CA ARG A 16 20.96 1.00 -18.31
C ARG A 16 19.46 1.17 -18.08
N ILE A 17 18.79 1.80 -19.03
CA ILE A 17 17.33 2.04 -19.01
C ILE A 17 16.55 0.71 -19.19
N LEU A 18 17.03 -0.19 -20.03
CA LEU A 18 16.41 -1.49 -20.31
C LEU A 18 16.96 -2.56 -19.35
N THR A 19 16.41 -2.60 -18.15
CA THR A 19 16.62 -3.69 -17.18
C THR A 19 15.35 -4.51 -17.04
N VAL A 20 15.47 -5.78 -16.67
CA VAL A 20 14.31 -6.67 -16.50
C VAL A 20 13.25 -6.06 -15.53
N PRO A 21 13.62 -5.49 -14.38
CA PRO A 21 12.64 -4.82 -13.53
C PRO A 21 11.92 -3.67 -14.23
N ASN A 22 12.62 -2.78 -14.93
CA ASN A 22 12.00 -1.66 -15.63
C ASN A 22 10.99 -2.08 -16.69
N VAL A 23 11.29 -3.18 -17.42
CA VAL A 23 10.36 -3.75 -18.40
C VAL A 23 9.10 -4.28 -17.72
N ILE A 24 9.24 -4.94 -16.58
CA ILE A 24 8.10 -5.44 -15.78
C ILE A 24 7.24 -4.28 -15.30
N SER A 25 7.86 -3.22 -14.74
CA SER A 25 7.14 -2.01 -14.29
C SER A 25 6.42 -1.31 -15.45
N PHE A 26 7.01 -1.28 -16.64
CA PHE A 26 6.37 -0.73 -17.84
C PHE A 26 5.17 -1.58 -18.30
N ILE A 27 5.31 -2.91 -18.32
CA ILE A 27 4.19 -3.82 -18.64
C ILE A 27 3.05 -3.61 -17.63
N ARG A 28 3.34 -3.49 -16.36
CA ARG A 28 2.35 -3.20 -15.30
C ARG A 28 1.61 -1.89 -15.57
N LEU A 29 2.32 -0.85 -15.97
CA LEU A 29 1.69 0.43 -16.34
C LEU A 29 0.75 0.27 -17.54
N CYS A 30 1.12 -0.52 -18.54
CA CYS A 30 0.27 -0.83 -19.68
C CYS A 30 -0.95 -1.69 -19.31
N MET A 31 -0.90 -2.46 -18.23
CA MET A 31 -2.05 -3.22 -17.74
C MET A 31 -3.13 -2.35 -17.11
N VAL A 32 -2.81 -1.15 -16.62
CA VAL A 32 -3.77 -0.24 -15.97
C VAL A 32 -4.95 0.10 -16.90
N PRO A 33 -4.77 0.61 -18.13
CA PRO A 33 -5.89 0.91 -19.01
C PRO A 33 -6.70 -0.34 -19.40
N VAL A 34 -6.03 -1.50 -19.55
CA VAL A 34 -6.72 -2.77 -19.84
C VAL A 34 -7.58 -3.21 -18.65
N TYR A 35 -7.07 -3.04 -17.44
CA TYR A 35 -7.82 -3.26 -16.21
C TYR A 35 -9.08 -2.38 -16.15
N PHE A 36 -8.95 -1.06 -16.41
CA PHE A 36 -10.09 -0.14 -16.43
C PHE A 36 -11.12 -0.55 -17.47
N TRP A 37 -10.68 -0.88 -18.67
CA TRP A 37 -11.58 -1.34 -19.71
C TRP A 37 -12.34 -2.60 -19.30
N ALA A 38 -11.66 -3.61 -18.74
CA ALA A 38 -12.29 -4.84 -18.27
C ALA A 38 -13.30 -4.55 -17.16
N LEU A 39 -12.96 -3.70 -16.20
CA LEU A 39 -13.82 -3.34 -15.08
C LEU A 39 -15.08 -2.58 -15.54
N MET A 40 -14.92 -1.58 -16.40
CA MET A 40 -16.04 -0.81 -16.96
C MET A 40 -16.94 -1.66 -17.88
N SER A 41 -16.38 -2.66 -18.54
CA SER A 41 -17.14 -3.62 -19.35
C SER A 41 -17.84 -4.71 -18.52
N GLY A 42 -17.79 -4.65 -17.18
CA GLY A 42 -18.42 -5.65 -16.31
C GLY A 42 -17.68 -7.00 -16.26
N ARG A 43 -16.50 -7.10 -16.85
CA ARG A 43 -15.67 -8.33 -16.85
C ARG A 43 -14.88 -8.44 -15.54
N ASN A 44 -15.59 -8.63 -14.44
CA ASN A 44 -15.04 -8.57 -13.08
C ASN A 44 -13.89 -9.58 -12.85
N ILE A 45 -14.05 -10.81 -13.32
CA ILE A 45 -13.01 -11.85 -13.19
C ILE A 45 -11.74 -11.43 -13.91
N THR A 46 -11.85 -10.93 -15.16
CA THR A 46 -10.70 -10.45 -15.93
C THR A 46 -10.03 -9.26 -15.24
N ALA A 47 -10.80 -8.30 -14.74
CA ALA A 47 -10.27 -7.14 -14.00
C ALA A 47 -9.54 -7.59 -12.72
N CYS A 48 -10.11 -8.53 -11.97
CA CYS A 48 -9.51 -9.08 -10.76
C CYS A 48 -8.19 -9.81 -11.06
N ILE A 49 -8.17 -10.65 -12.11
CA ILE A 49 -6.94 -11.37 -12.54
C ILE A 49 -5.86 -10.39 -12.98
N LEU A 50 -6.20 -9.41 -13.81
CA LEU A 50 -5.26 -8.37 -14.26
C LEU A 50 -4.66 -7.62 -13.08
N PHE A 51 -5.49 -7.20 -12.12
CA PHE A 51 -5.04 -6.52 -10.92
C PHE A 51 -4.15 -7.41 -10.05
N ALA A 52 -4.54 -8.68 -9.85
CA ALA A 52 -3.76 -9.65 -9.07
C ALA A 52 -2.40 -9.94 -9.71
N ILE A 53 -2.34 -10.08 -11.05
CA ILE A 53 -1.07 -10.24 -11.78
C ILE A 53 -0.21 -8.99 -11.62
N ALA A 54 -0.79 -7.80 -11.82
CA ALA A 54 -0.05 -6.55 -11.68
C ALA A 54 0.53 -6.37 -10.27
N ALA A 55 -0.26 -6.67 -9.22
CA ALA A 55 0.20 -6.61 -7.84
C ALA A 55 1.20 -7.74 -7.50
N GLY A 56 1.01 -8.94 -8.04
CA GLY A 56 1.90 -10.09 -7.81
C GLY A 56 3.26 -9.94 -8.50
N THR A 57 3.32 -9.32 -9.66
CA THR A 57 4.59 -9.05 -10.37
C THR A 57 5.48 -8.10 -9.59
N ASP A 58 4.93 -7.15 -8.83
CA ASP A 58 5.68 -6.26 -7.93
C ASP A 58 6.48 -7.05 -6.86
N PHE A 59 5.85 -8.09 -6.31
CA PHE A 59 6.55 -8.94 -5.35
C PHE A 59 7.67 -9.77 -6.00
N LEU A 60 7.48 -10.19 -7.25
CA LEU A 60 8.46 -11.00 -7.99
C LEU A 60 9.66 -10.16 -8.45
N ASP A 61 9.43 -8.97 -9.03
CA ASP A 61 10.52 -8.11 -9.51
C ASP A 61 11.36 -7.56 -8.34
N GLY A 62 10.72 -7.20 -7.21
CA GLY A 62 11.44 -6.86 -5.99
C GLY A 62 12.30 -8.00 -5.43
N GLN A 63 11.92 -9.27 -5.61
CA GLN A 63 12.77 -10.41 -5.27
C GLN A 63 13.90 -10.63 -6.28
N ILE A 64 13.60 -10.50 -7.58
CA ILE A 64 14.57 -10.66 -8.67
C ILE A 64 15.64 -9.57 -8.57
N ALA A 65 15.25 -8.31 -8.40
CA ALA A 65 16.17 -7.18 -8.27
C ALA A 65 17.16 -7.37 -7.11
N ARG A 66 16.67 -7.88 -5.96
CA ARG A 66 17.53 -8.20 -4.81
C ARG A 66 18.52 -9.35 -5.05
N ARG A 67 18.19 -10.30 -5.94
CA ARG A 67 19.05 -11.45 -6.26
C ARG A 67 20.04 -11.15 -7.37
N THR A 68 19.71 -10.24 -8.29
CA THR A 68 20.53 -9.98 -9.48
C THR A 68 21.45 -8.76 -9.35
N HIS A 69 21.34 -7.99 -8.25
CA HIS A 69 22.09 -6.74 -8.01
C HIS A 69 22.01 -5.74 -9.19
N CYS A 70 21.04 -5.90 -10.11
CA CYS A 70 20.82 -5.05 -11.27
C CYS A 70 19.77 -3.99 -10.96
N VAL A 71 20.12 -3.02 -10.14
CA VAL A 71 19.21 -1.90 -9.81
C VAL A 71 19.58 -0.69 -10.64
N SER A 72 18.67 -0.23 -11.51
CA SER A 72 18.88 1.01 -12.28
C SER A 72 18.39 2.23 -11.48
N LYS A 73 19.01 3.40 -11.69
CA LYS A 73 18.55 4.66 -11.09
C LYS A 73 17.11 4.98 -11.48
N LEU A 74 16.75 4.67 -12.72
CA LEU A 74 15.40 4.86 -13.24
C LEU A 74 14.40 3.90 -12.58
N GLY A 75 14.78 2.62 -12.38
CA GLY A 75 13.95 1.62 -11.72
C GLY A 75 13.61 1.99 -10.29
N GLN A 76 14.60 2.45 -9.52
CA GLN A 76 14.38 2.92 -8.14
C GLN A 76 13.32 4.00 -8.00
N LEU A 77 13.12 4.82 -9.05
CA LEU A 77 12.10 5.86 -9.08
C LEU A 77 10.79 5.37 -9.70
N LEU A 78 10.87 4.53 -10.75
CA LEU A 78 9.70 4.01 -11.47
C LEU A 78 8.89 3.03 -10.62
N ASP A 79 9.55 2.12 -9.90
CA ASP A 79 8.85 1.08 -9.14
C ASP A 79 7.88 1.67 -8.11
N PRO A 80 8.29 2.60 -7.20
CA PRO A 80 7.34 3.23 -6.29
C PRO A 80 6.26 4.05 -6.98
N ALA A 81 6.55 4.64 -8.15
CA ALA A 81 5.58 5.44 -8.88
C ALA A 81 4.51 4.55 -9.55
N VAL A 82 4.93 3.47 -10.22
CA VAL A 82 4.02 2.52 -10.88
C VAL A 82 3.14 1.80 -9.85
N ASP A 83 3.69 1.42 -8.70
CA ASP A 83 2.94 0.83 -7.60
C ASP A 83 1.84 1.76 -7.09
N ARG A 84 2.15 3.05 -6.92
CA ARG A 84 1.16 4.08 -6.55
C ARG A 84 0.09 4.27 -7.62
N ILE A 85 0.47 4.30 -8.89
CA ILE A 85 -0.48 4.43 -10.01
C ILE A 85 -1.43 3.22 -10.03
N LEU A 86 -0.94 2.00 -9.84
CA LEU A 86 -1.76 0.80 -9.79
C LEU A 86 -2.74 0.83 -8.61
N MET A 87 -2.28 1.21 -7.41
CA MET A 87 -3.14 1.38 -6.24
C MET A 87 -4.25 2.40 -6.50
N VAL A 88 -3.88 3.58 -7.00
CA VAL A 88 -4.85 4.65 -7.31
C VAL A 88 -5.83 4.19 -8.40
N ALA A 89 -5.34 3.54 -9.44
CA ALA A 89 -6.17 3.00 -10.51
C ALA A 89 -7.19 1.98 -9.98
N GLY A 90 -6.74 1.06 -9.12
CA GLY A 90 -7.63 0.08 -8.49
C GLY A 90 -8.75 0.74 -7.68
N VAL A 91 -8.39 1.68 -6.82
CA VAL A 91 -9.32 2.42 -5.96
C VAL A 91 -10.31 3.25 -6.79
N VAL A 92 -9.80 4.02 -7.76
CA VAL A 92 -10.63 4.83 -8.66
C VAL A 92 -11.58 3.95 -9.48
N GLY A 93 -11.10 2.80 -9.96
CA GLY A 93 -11.95 1.84 -10.66
C GLY A 93 -13.14 1.38 -9.82
N LEU A 94 -12.93 0.98 -8.56
CA LEU A 94 -14.00 0.58 -7.65
C LEU A 94 -14.93 1.71 -7.27
N LEU A 95 -14.44 2.96 -7.18
CA LEU A 95 -15.26 4.14 -6.97
C LEU A 95 -16.18 4.39 -8.17
N LEU A 96 -15.65 4.32 -9.39
CA LEU A 96 -16.41 4.56 -10.63
C LEU A 96 -17.53 3.54 -10.84
N VAL A 97 -17.30 2.27 -10.45
CA VAL A 97 -18.36 1.24 -10.50
C VAL A 97 -19.26 1.23 -9.25
N GLY A 98 -19.07 2.17 -8.32
CA GLY A 98 -19.94 2.35 -7.14
C GLY A 98 -19.84 1.23 -6.09
N ARG A 99 -18.76 0.44 -6.09
CA ARG A 99 -18.57 -0.68 -5.14
C ARG A 99 -17.84 -0.30 -3.86
N LEU A 100 -17.12 0.81 -3.88
CA LEU A 100 -16.37 1.31 -2.73
C LEU A 100 -16.82 2.73 -2.41
N PRO A 101 -17.28 3.02 -1.18
CA PRO A 101 -17.67 4.37 -0.80
C PRO A 101 -16.45 5.30 -0.65
N VAL A 102 -16.61 6.54 -1.08
CA VAL A 102 -15.53 7.56 -1.09
C VAL A 102 -14.90 7.76 0.29
N TRP A 103 -15.70 7.71 1.36
CA TRP A 103 -15.20 7.93 2.72
C TRP A 103 -14.14 6.88 3.15
N ILE A 104 -14.32 5.61 2.74
CA ILE A 104 -13.32 4.55 3.02
C ILE A 104 -12.00 4.92 2.37
N VAL A 105 -12.05 5.35 1.10
CA VAL A 105 -10.85 5.76 0.36
C VAL A 105 -10.16 6.92 1.05
N LEU A 106 -10.93 7.94 1.43
CA LEU A 106 -10.39 9.11 2.11
C LEU A 106 -9.72 8.75 3.45
N VAL A 107 -10.34 7.85 4.22
CA VAL A 107 -9.75 7.39 5.50
C VAL A 107 -8.44 6.63 5.28
N VAL A 108 -8.39 5.74 4.30
CA VAL A 108 -7.16 4.98 3.98
C VAL A 108 -6.06 5.92 3.49
N LEU A 109 -6.36 6.82 2.56
CA LEU A 109 -5.39 7.79 2.03
C LEU A 109 -4.89 8.76 3.13
N ALA A 110 -5.79 9.28 3.95
CA ALA A 110 -5.44 10.15 5.07
C ALA A 110 -4.52 9.44 6.07
N ARG A 111 -4.83 8.18 6.39
CA ARG A 111 -4.01 7.33 7.26
C ARG A 111 -2.62 7.12 6.66
N ASP A 112 -2.53 6.77 5.38
CA ASP A 112 -1.24 6.52 4.73
C ASP A 112 -0.39 7.80 4.65
N ALA A 113 -1.01 8.93 4.29
CA ALA A 113 -0.35 10.23 4.29
C ALA A 113 0.15 10.61 5.70
N LEU A 114 -0.66 10.39 6.74
CA LEU A 114 -0.29 10.66 8.13
C LEU A 114 0.91 9.83 8.57
N LEU A 115 0.94 8.53 8.26
CA LEU A 115 2.05 7.65 8.63
C LEU A 115 3.32 7.98 7.85
N LEU A 116 3.21 8.32 6.57
CA LEU A 116 4.36 8.74 5.76
C LEU A 116 4.92 10.07 6.26
N ALA A 117 4.07 11.09 6.46
CA ALA A 117 4.49 12.39 6.96
C ALA A 117 5.10 12.29 8.37
N GLY A 118 4.44 11.57 9.28
CA GLY A 118 4.91 11.35 10.65
C GLY A 118 6.23 10.58 10.68
N GLY A 119 6.37 9.52 9.88
CA GLY A 119 7.61 8.76 9.77
C GLY A 119 8.76 9.58 9.17
N ALA A 120 8.50 10.37 8.12
CA ALA A 120 9.50 11.26 7.52
C ALA A 120 9.92 12.37 8.50
N TYR A 121 8.98 12.95 9.25
CA TYR A 121 9.28 13.95 10.27
C TYR A 121 10.17 13.40 11.40
N LEU A 122 9.82 12.23 11.95
CA LEU A 122 10.61 11.55 12.98
C LEU A 122 12.02 11.22 12.50
N LEU A 123 12.15 10.73 11.26
CA LEU A 123 13.45 10.40 10.68
C LEU A 123 14.30 11.64 10.46
N LYS A 124 13.72 12.73 9.91
CA LYS A 124 14.45 13.97 9.60
C LYS A 124 14.87 14.72 10.85
N ARG A 125 13.99 14.82 11.87
CA ARG A 125 14.24 15.67 13.06
C ARG A 125 14.95 14.92 14.18
N TRP A 126 14.63 13.64 14.38
CA TRP A 126 15.09 12.86 15.53
C TRP A 126 15.93 11.63 15.14
N LYS A 127 16.17 11.39 13.84
CA LYS A 127 16.90 10.22 13.29
C LYS A 127 16.38 8.88 13.87
N THR A 128 15.12 8.84 14.29
CA THR A 128 14.50 7.70 14.95
C THR A 128 13.45 7.09 14.02
N ARG A 129 13.41 5.76 13.98
CA ARG A 129 12.40 5.00 13.21
C ARG A 129 11.47 4.26 14.16
N VAL A 130 10.18 4.26 13.85
CA VAL A 130 9.20 3.39 14.50
C VAL A 130 9.18 2.07 13.73
N ALA A 131 9.40 0.95 14.45
CA ALA A 131 9.39 -0.37 13.83
C ALA A 131 7.97 -0.76 13.39
N VAL A 132 7.88 -1.42 12.23
CA VAL A 132 6.59 -1.93 11.72
C VAL A 132 6.14 -3.10 12.60
N ILE A 133 4.92 -3.00 13.15
CA ILE A 133 4.33 -4.05 13.97
C ILE A 133 3.53 -5.04 13.11
N TYR A 134 3.47 -6.29 13.56
CA TYR A 134 2.77 -7.37 12.86
C TYR A 134 1.29 -7.06 12.54
N PRO A 135 0.48 -6.49 13.46
CA PRO A 135 -0.92 -6.12 13.17
C PRO A 135 -1.07 -5.15 11.99
N GLY A 136 -0.08 -4.27 11.74
CA GLY A 136 -0.09 -3.39 10.58
C GLY A 136 -0.01 -4.15 9.24
N LYS A 137 0.75 -5.24 9.21
CA LYS A 137 0.82 -6.14 8.03
C LYS A 137 -0.50 -6.87 7.82
N VAL A 138 -1.11 -7.36 8.89
CA VAL A 138 -2.42 -8.02 8.83
C VAL A 138 -3.49 -7.05 8.31
N ALA A 139 -3.50 -5.80 8.79
CA ALA A 139 -4.44 -4.78 8.32
C ALA A 139 -4.34 -4.55 6.81
N THR A 140 -3.12 -4.39 6.28
CA THR A 140 -2.92 -4.20 4.83
C THR A 140 -3.31 -5.44 4.03
N THR A 141 -3.05 -6.65 4.53
CA THR A 141 -3.48 -7.89 3.89
C THR A 141 -5.01 -8.00 3.84
N LEU A 142 -5.70 -7.67 4.94
CA LEU A 142 -7.18 -7.67 4.98
C LEU A 142 -7.76 -6.65 3.99
N LEU A 143 -7.20 -5.44 3.92
CA LEU A 143 -7.62 -4.44 2.94
C LEU A 143 -7.40 -4.94 1.51
N PHE A 144 -6.29 -5.60 1.23
CA PHE A 144 -5.99 -6.15 -0.09
C PHE A 144 -6.95 -7.28 -0.48
N VAL A 145 -7.22 -8.21 0.43
CA VAL A 145 -8.20 -9.30 0.23
C VAL A 145 -9.60 -8.74 0.01
N GLY A 146 -10.00 -7.76 0.82
CA GLY A 146 -11.29 -7.07 0.67
C GLY A 146 -11.41 -6.36 -0.67
N PHE A 147 -10.35 -5.67 -1.10
CA PHE A 147 -10.27 -5.01 -2.40
C PHE A 147 -10.42 -6.00 -3.56
N ALA A 148 -9.70 -7.13 -3.53
CA ALA A 148 -9.83 -8.19 -4.51
C ALA A 148 -11.25 -8.78 -4.55
N GLY A 149 -11.88 -8.96 -3.38
CA GLY A 149 -13.28 -9.39 -3.28
C GLY A 149 -14.26 -8.40 -3.89
N LEU A 150 -14.05 -7.09 -3.70
CA LEU A 150 -14.87 -6.05 -4.35
C LEU A 150 -14.69 -6.02 -5.87
N LEU A 151 -13.46 -6.25 -6.35
CA LEU A 151 -13.19 -6.38 -7.79
C LEU A 151 -13.89 -7.58 -8.38
N LEU A 152 -13.76 -8.73 -7.74
CA LEU A 152 -14.40 -9.98 -8.19
C LEU A 152 -15.93 -9.86 -8.18
N ASN A 153 -16.49 -9.14 -7.20
CA ASN A 153 -17.93 -8.90 -7.02
C ASN A 153 -18.78 -10.17 -6.95
N MET A 154 -18.22 -11.28 -6.54
CA MET A 154 -18.87 -12.58 -6.39
C MET A 154 -18.23 -13.37 -5.25
N PRO A 155 -18.99 -14.12 -4.42
CA PRO A 155 -20.44 -14.05 -4.30
C PRO A 155 -20.93 -12.73 -3.68
N GLN A 156 -22.15 -12.33 -4.03
CA GLN A 156 -22.83 -11.22 -3.35
C GLN A 156 -23.55 -11.76 -2.11
N ILE A 157 -23.44 -11.04 -1.00
CA ILE A 157 -24.08 -11.35 0.27
C ILE A 157 -25.17 -10.30 0.51
N PRO A 158 -26.39 -10.70 0.92
CA PRO A 158 -27.41 -9.74 1.31
C PRO A 158 -26.90 -8.88 2.48
N GLY A 159 -27.18 -7.59 2.45
CA GLY A 159 -26.82 -6.70 3.54
C GLY A 159 -27.64 -6.99 4.80
N LEU A 160 -27.13 -6.52 5.95
CA LEU A 160 -27.74 -6.78 7.26
C LEU A 160 -29.05 -6.01 7.49
N GLY A 161 -29.32 -4.96 6.72
CA GLY A 161 -30.54 -4.14 6.87
C GLY A 161 -30.66 -3.42 8.21
N ILE A 162 -29.53 -3.21 8.92
CA ILE A 162 -29.52 -2.57 10.25
C ILE A 162 -29.62 -1.04 10.12
N VAL A 163 -29.02 -0.48 9.05
CA VAL A 163 -28.96 0.97 8.83
C VAL A 163 -29.38 1.26 7.40
N ASP A 164 -30.32 2.18 7.23
CA ASP A 164 -30.76 2.62 5.90
C ASP A 164 -29.87 3.75 5.37
N ALA A 165 -28.59 3.44 5.18
CA ALA A 165 -27.58 4.39 4.74
C ALA A 165 -26.83 3.86 3.51
N ALA A 166 -26.99 4.53 2.37
CA ALA A 166 -26.33 4.13 1.11
C ALA A 166 -24.79 4.20 1.18
N TRP A 167 -24.23 5.05 2.05
CA TRP A 167 -22.78 5.20 2.24
C TRP A 167 -22.13 4.09 3.08
N LEU A 168 -22.96 3.18 3.67
CA LEU A 168 -22.49 2.07 4.51
C LEU A 168 -22.88 0.72 3.89
N PRO A 169 -22.26 0.31 2.77
CA PRO A 169 -22.58 -0.96 2.10
C PRO A 169 -22.35 -2.15 3.04
N GLY A 170 -23.21 -3.16 2.96
CA GLY A 170 -23.23 -4.33 3.84
C GLY A 170 -24.04 -4.15 5.11
N PHE A 171 -24.13 -2.96 5.70
CA PHE A 171 -25.00 -2.67 6.84
C PHE A 171 -26.41 -2.23 6.39
N ASN A 172 -26.56 -1.73 5.15
CA ASN A 172 -27.84 -1.48 4.51
C ASN A 172 -28.45 -2.79 3.98
N ALA A 173 -29.68 -2.75 3.47
CA ALA A 173 -30.37 -3.92 2.93
C ALA A 173 -29.87 -4.33 1.51
N ALA A 174 -29.03 -3.52 0.87
CA ALA A 174 -28.51 -3.79 -0.47
C ALA A 174 -27.49 -4.92 -0.46
N SER A 175 -27.57 -5.82 -1.44
CA SER A 175 -26.57 -6.87 -1.62
C SER A 175 -25.21 -6.26 -1.99
N THR A 176 -24.17 -6.77 -1.37
CA THR A 176 -22.80 -6.32 -1.60
C THR A 176 -21.83 -7.51 -1.67
N SER A 177 -20.66 -7.29 -2.24
CA SER A 177 -19.59 -8.31 -2.25
C SER A 177 -19.09 -8.58 -0.84
N TRP A 178 -18.77 -9.84 -0.55
CA TRP A 178 -18.13 -10.25 0.71
C TRP A 178 -16.87 -9.45 1.04
N GLY A 179 -16.19 -8.93 0.04
CA GLY A 179 -14.97 -8.13 0.21
C GLY A 179 -15.16 -6.91 1.10
N ILE A 180 -16.38 -6.36 1.21
CA ILE A 180 -16.63 -5.17 2.04
C ILE A 180 -16.36 -5.44 3.53
N TRP A 181 -16.63 -6.65 4.01
CA TRP A 181 -16.39 -7.04 5.40
C TRP A 181 -14.90 -7.09 5.73
N PHE A 182 -14.09 -7.56 4.79
CA PHE A 182 -12.63 -7.54 4.91
C PHE A 182 -12.08 -6.11 4.88
N ILE A 183 -12.70 -5.22 4.07
CA ILE A 183 -12.35 -3.80 4.09
C ILE A 183 -12.64 -3.20 5.46
N TYR A 184 -13.82 -3.45 6.06
CA TYR A 184 -14.12 -2.92 7.39
C TYR A 184 -13.20 -3.48 8.47
N ALA A 185 -12.96 -4.78 8.48
CA ALA A 185 -12.03 -5.40 9.42
C ALA A 185 -10.59 -4.85 9.26
N GLY A 186 -10.12 -4.76 8.02
CA GLY A 186 -8.81 -4.17 7.69
C GLY A 186 -8.71 -2.71 8.09
N LEU A 187 -9.77 -1.92 7.84
CA LEU A 187 -9.82 -0.50 8.20
C LEU A 187 -9.81 -0.30 9.73
N ALA A 188 -10.60 -1.06 10.47
CA ALA A 188 -10.60 -1.01 11.93
C ALA A 188 -9.20 -1.32 12.50
N LEU A 189 -8.57 -2.40 12.03
CA LEU A 189 -7.23 -2.78 12.44
C LEU A 189 -6.17 -1.75 12.00
N ALA A 190 -6.34 -1.16 10.81
CA ALA A 190 -5.47 -0.09 10.31
C ALA A 190 -5.55 1.16 11.17
N LEU A 191 -6.74 1.56 11.62
CA LEU A 191 -6.92 2.71 12.52
C LEU A 191 -6.33 2.44 13.91
N CYS A 192 -6.55 1.25 14.47
CA CYS A 192 -5.94 0.83 15.73
C CYS A 192 -4.41 0.86 15.66
N THR A 193 -3.82 0.35 14.58
CA THR A 193 -2.37 0.37 14.39
C THR A 193 -1.83 1.78 14.16
N THR A 194 -2.59 2.65 13.50
CA THR A 194 -2.23 4.06 13.33
C THR A 194 -2.19 4.79 14.67
N ALA A 195 -3.20 4.60 15.52
CA ALA A 195 -3.22 5.14 16.86
C ALA A 195 -1.99 4.69 17.69
N TYR A 196 -1.64 3.40 17.59
CA TYR A 196 -0.42 2.88 18.21
C TYR A 196 0.85 3.54 17.66
N TYR A 197 0.99 3.72 16.35
CA TYR A 197 2.16 4.38 15.76
C TYR A 197 2.28 5.84 16.16
N LEU A 198 1.17 6.56 16.25
CA LEU A 198 1.15 7.94 16.75
C LEU A 198 1.60 8.00 18.21
N TYR A 199 1.07 7.12 19.05
CA TYR A 199 1.47 7.03 20.45
C TYR A 199 2.97 6.71 20.60
N ALA A 200 3.45 5.66 19.91
CA ALA A 200 4.85 5.27 19.93
C ALA A 200 5.79 6.36 19.37
N GLY A 201 5.34 7.08 18.33
CA GLY A 201 6.07 8.20 17.75
C GLY A 201 6.21 9.38 18.74
N VAL A 202 5.13 9.76 19.40
CA VAL A 202 5.13 10.83 20.42
C VAL A 202 6.01 10.44 21.62
N SER A 203 5.91 9.19 22.09
CA SER A 203 6.73 8.69 23.20
C SER A 203 8.22 8.76 22.88
N LYS A 204 8.63 8.30 21.68
CA LYS A 204 10.04 8.40 21.24
C LYS A 204 10.51 9.84 21.09
N MET A 205 9.65 10.74 20.62
CA MET A 205 9.97 12.17 20.51
C MET A 205 10.19 12.79 21.89
N GLN A 206 9.38 12.42 22.89
CA GLN A 206 9.56 12.89 24.28
C GLN A 206 10.88 12.38 24.87
N GLN A 207 11.21 11.10 24.68
CA GLN A 207 12.47 10.52 25.13
C GLN A 207 13.68 11.23 24.51
N ALA A 208 13.64 11.50 23.20
CA ALA A 208 14.69 12.21 22.50
C ALA A 208 14.87 13.65 23.01
N ARG A 209 13.77 14.37 23.29
CA ARG A 209 13.81 15.71 23.90
C ARG A 209 14.44 15.71 25.30
N HIS A 210 14.11 14.74 26.13
CA HIS A 210 14.69 14.62 27.47
C HIS A 210 16.19 14.31 27.41
N ALA A 211 16.63 13.48 26.48
CA ALA A 211 18.05 13.19 26.28
C ALA A 211 18.85 14.43 25.82
N GLU A 212 18.30 15.25 24.90
CA GLU A 212 18.92 16.52 24.50
C GLU A 212 19.05 17.50 25.69
N GLN A 213 18.02 17.60 26.53
CA GLN A 213 18.04 18.51 27.70
C GLN A 213 19.00 18.04 28.80
N SER A 214 19.15 16.73 29.01
CA SER A 214 20.10 16.19 29.99
C SER A 214 21.55 16.26 29.50
N GLY A 215 21.82 16.13 28.21
CA GLY A 215 23.16 16.29 27.61
C GLY A 215 23.63 17.76 27.55
N GLN A 216 22.74 18.75 27.63
CA GLN A 216 23.12 20.17 27.71
C GLN A 216 23.41 20.65 29.15
N ARG A 217 23.11 19.83 30.16
CA ARG A 217 23.36 20.15 31.58
C ARG A 217 24.63 19.49 32.15
N ALA A 218 25.33 18.69 31.33
CA ALA A 218 26.62 18.11 31.66
C ALA A 218 27.75 18.83 30.90
#